data_c2945d33af157a8847b307f66c4c60e0
#
_entry.id   c2945d33af157a8847b307f66c4c60e0
#
_cell.length_a   1.000
_cell.length_b   1.000
_cell.length_c   1.000
_cell.angle_alpha   90.00
_cell.angle_beta   90.00
_cell.angle_gamma   90.00
#
_symmetry.space_group_name_H-M   'P 1'
#
loop_
_entity.id
_entity.type
_entity.pdbx_description
1 polymer ?
#
loop_
_entity_poly.entity_id
_entity_poly.type
_entity_poly.pdbx_seq_one_letter_code
_entity_poly.pdbx_strand_id
1 'polypeptide(L)'
;KIKTLTERWPSGLDEDVQHIRAKNKERILHALVQKIEHRKNPASRFHFEEGLSYEEKFNLVSEWWNDFRFHLAMAVKSPTELNRLLGNSLSAETMYLLSKARKKGMPFFATPYYLSLLNCTGSGYDDEALRSYILYSPQLVETYGQIRAWEREDIVEPGKPNAAGWLLPDGHNIHRRYPEVAILIPDTMGRACGGLCASCQRMYDFQSKRLNFEFDTLRPKETWEKKLRRLMAYFEEDTQLRDILITGGDALMSQNKTLGNILDAVYRMAVRKRKANQERPEGEKYAELQRVRLGSRLPAYLPMRINDGLVEILREFKEKASTIGIRQFIIQTHFQTPLEVTPEAAEGIRKLLAAGWLIDNQLVYNVAASRRGHTTRLRQVLNQLGVVCYYTFSVKGFEENNAVFTPNSRSVQEQREEKRFGKLTKEDAHNLSVLLG
;
A
#
# COMPACT_ATOMS: atom_id res chain seq x y z
N LYS A 1 0.82 34.16 -1.62
CA LYS A 1 0.13 33.36 -0.55
C LYS A 1 -0.19 31.93 -0.96
N ILE A 2 -0.57 31.65 -2.20
CA ILE A 2 -0.90 30.28 -2.66
C ILE A 2 0.34 29.44 -2.87
N LYS A 3 1.39 30.02 -3.44
CA LYS A 3 2.71 29.39 -3.53
C LYS A 3 3.20 28.97 -2.14
N THR A 4 3.01 29.81 -1.13
CA THR A 4 3.35 29.51 0.29
C THR A 4 2.48 28.40 0.91
N LEU A 5 1.26 28.13 0.42
CA LEU A 5 0.43 27.03 0.95
C LEU A 5 0.94 25.66 0.52
N THR A 6 1.46 25.53 -0.70
CA THR A 6 2.07 24.30 -1.20
C THR A 6 3.52 24.15 -0.76
N GLU A 7 4.29 25.22 -0.77
CA GLU A 7 5.71 25.24 -0.43
C GLU A 7 6.00 24.88 1.03
N ARG A 8 5.04 25.10 1.95
CA ARG A 8 5.19 24.67 3.35
C ARG A 8 5.20 23.14 3.54
N TRP A 9 4.81 22.40 2.50
CA TRP A 9 4.78 20.94 2.52
C TRP A 9 5.98 20.38 1.78
N PRO A 10 7.07 20.06 2.48
CA PRO A 10 8.24 19.49 1.84
C PRO A 10 7.94 18.06 1.33
N SER A 11 8.73 17.65 0.35
CA SER A 11 8.74 16.27 -0.15
C SER A 11 9.93 15.49 0.41
N GLY A 12 9.86 14.17 0.30
CA GLY A 12 11.00 13.32 0.64
C GLY A 12 12.23 13.53 -0.26
N LEU A 13 12.10 14.33 -1.35
CA LEU A 13 13.19 14.71 -2.26
C LEU A 13 13.90 15.97 -1.83
N ASP A 14 13.35 16.76 -0.89
CA ASP A 14 13.94 18.01 -0.44
C ASP A 14 15.15 17.73 0.47
N GLU A 15 16.25 18.45 0.29
CA GLU A 15 17.54 18.21 0.97
C GLU A 15 17.41 18.21 2.50
N ASP A 16 16.68 19.16 3.06
CA ASP A 16 16.47 19.25 4.51
C ASP A 16 15.77 17.99 5.06
N VAL A 17 14.79 17.47 4.33
CA VAL A 17 14.09 16.22 4.69
C VAL A 17 15.03 15.04 4.59
N GLN A 18 15.84 14.96 3.53
CA GLN A 18 16.81 13.88 3.36
C GLN A 18 17.86 13.89 4.48
N HIS A 19 18.31 15.07 4.92
CA HIS A 19 19.25 15.20 6.04
C HIS A 19 18.66 14.67 7.36
N ILE A 20 17.42 15.03 7.68
CA ILE A 20 16.72 14.50 8.88
C ILE A 20 16.54 12.99 8.77
N ARG A 21 16.15 12.49 7.59
CA ARG A 21 16.01 11.04 7.33
C ARG A 21 17.32 10.27 7.49
N ALA A 22 18.45 10.85 7.06
CA ALA A 22 19.77 10.25 7.23
C ALA A 22 20.11 10.05 8.71
N LYS A 23 19.88 11.06 9.55
CA LYS A 23 20.04 10.95 11.01
C LYS A 23 19.10 9.91 11.63
N ASN A 24 17.85 9.87 11.18
CA ASN A 24 16.89 8.87 11.63
C ASN A 24 17.34 7.45 11.24
N LYS A 25 17.80 7.28 9.99
CA LYS A 25 18.35 6.00 9.52
C LYS A 25 19.51 5.55 10.39
N GLU A 26 20.47 6.40 10.63
CA GLU A 26 21.65 6.12 11.47
C GLU A 26 21.24 5.65 12.87
N ARG A 27 20.36 6.40 13.54
CA ARG A 27 19.80 5.99 14.85
C ARG A 27 19.15 4.61 14.81
N ILE A 28 18.34 4.36 13.76
CA ILE A 28 17.65 3.08 13.58
C ILE A 28 18.66 1.96 13.34
N LEU A 29 19.72 2.18 12.54
CA LEU A 29 20.75 1.18 12.29
C LEU A 29 21.43 0.76 13.60
N HIS A 30 21.81 1.70 14.48
CA HIS A 30 22.35 1.38 15.79
C HIS A 30 21.39 0.53 16.64
N ALA A 31 20.11 0.87 16.65
CA ALA A 31 19.10 0.10 17.37
C ALA A 31 18.88 -1.31 16.78
N LEU A 32 19.03 -1.47 15.45
CA LEU A 32 18.94 -2.76 14.79
C LEU A 32 20.14 -3.65 15.03
N VAL A 33 21.36 -3.09 15.11
CA VAL A 33 22.55 -3.86 15.54
C VAL A 33 22.29 -4.51 16.90
N GLN A 34 21.85 -3.73 17.89
CA GLN A 34 21.50 -4.24 19.21
C GLN A 34 20.38 -5.30 19.16
N LYS A 35 19.36 -5.07 18.35
CA LYS A 35 18.25 -6.02 18.19
C LYS A 35 18.71 -7.37 17.66
N ILE A 36 19.62 -7.38 16.68
CA ILE A 36 20.15 -8.61 16.05
C ILE A 36 21.04 -9.34 17.02
N GLU A 37 21.93 -8.65 17.75
CA GLU A 37 22.79 -9.23 18.78
C GLU A 37 22.00 -9.95 19.88
N HIS A 38 20.88 -9.36 20.31
CA HIS A 38 20.04 -9.95 21.36
C HIS A 38 19.19 -11.14 20.88
N ARG A 39 18.90 -11.23 19.58
CA ARG A 39 18.03 -12.29 19.03
C ARG A 39 18.64 -13.69 19.08
N LYS A 40 19.95 -13.83 19.09
CA LYS A 40 20.70 -15.10 19.12
C LYS A 40 20.07 -16.24 18.29
N ASN A 41 19.56 -15.92 17.10
CA ASN A 41 18.93 -16.90 16.22
C ASN A 41 19.82 -17.13 14.97
N PRO A 42 20.69 -18.16 14.99
CA PRO A 42 21.59 -18.46 13.88
C PRO A 42 20.83 -18.94 12.61
N ALA A 43 19.59 -19.40 12.75
CA ALA A 43 18.76 -19.76 11.60
C ALA A 43 18.18 -18.54 10.88
N SER A 44 18.29 -17.33 11.44
CA SER A 44 17.89 -16.11 10.77
C SER A 44 18.86 -15.78 9.65
N ARG A 45 18.36 -15.44 8.48
CA ARG A 45 19.16 -14.90 7.36
C ARG A 45 20.01 -13.69 7.78
N PHE A 46 19.51 -12.88 8.70
CA PHE A 46 20.14 -11.65 9.19
C PHE A 46 20.60 -11.90 10.62
N HIS A 47 21.81 -12.46 10.76
CA HIS A 47 22.50 -12.70 12.01
C HIS A 47 23.96 -12.28 11.86
N PHE A 48 24.63 -12.09 12.97
CA PHE A 48 26.06 -11.81 12.99
C PHE A 48 26.84 -13.09 13.25
N GLU A 49 27.94 -13.23 12.54
CA GLU A 49 28.97 -14.23 12.87
C GLU A 49 29.69 -13.87 14.16
N GLU A 50 30.24 -14.85 14.82
CA GLU A 50 31.03 -14.62 16.03
C GLU A 50 32.33 -13.85 15.73
N GLY A 51 32.73 -12.99 16.65
CA GLY A 51 34.00 -12.25 16.54
C GLY A 51 33.94 -10.92 15.80
N LEU A 52 32.79 -10.56 15.20
CA LEU A 52 32.67 -9.25 14.52
C LEU A 52 32.70 -8.09 15.51
N SER A 53 33.49 -7.08 15.17
CA SER A 53 33.48 -5.78 15.84
C SER A 53 32.14 -5.05 15.67
N TYR A 54 31.89 -4.05 16.49
CA TYR A 54 30.69 -3.23 16.35
C TYR A 54 30.61 -2.53 14.99
N GLU A 55 31.73 -2.03 14.50
CA GLU A 55 31.80 -1.35 13.21
C GLU A 55 31.47 -2.28 12.05
N GLU A 56 31.99 -3.50 12.06
CA GLU A 56 31.64 -4.51 11.04
C GLU A 56 30.15 -4.89 11.07
N LYS A 57 29.57 -5.04 12.26
CA LYS A 57 28.13 -5.27 12.42
C LYS A 57 27.29 -4.10 11.91
N PHE A 58 27.72 -2.87 12.18
CA PHE A 58 27.03 -1.67 11.69
C PHE A 58 27.09 -1.57 10.17
N ASN A 59 28.22 -1.87 9.57
CA ASN A 59 28.41 -1.89 8.12
C ASN A 59 27.51 -2.96 7.47
N LEU A 60 27.44 -4.18 8.02
CA LEU A 60 26.52 -5.22 7.54
C LEU A 60 25.06 -4.80 7.60
N VAL A 61 24.63 -4.20 8.72
CA VAL A 61 23.23 -3.72 8.83
C VAL A 61 22.96 -2.59 7.85
N SER A 62 23.95 -1.75 7.56
CA SER A 62 23.86 -0.69 6.56
C SER A 62 23.73 -1.24 5.13
N GLU A 63 24.41 -2.32 4.82
CA GLU A 63 24.26 -3.04 3.54
C GLU A 63 22.88 -3.71 3.44
N TRP A 64 22.45 -4.41 4.50
CA TRP A 64 21.14 -5.07 4.56
C TRP A 64 19.96 -4.09 4.45
N TRP A 65 20.16 -2.81 4.78
CA TRP A 65 19.16 -1.76 4.62
C TRP A 65 18.61 -1.69 3.18
N ASN A 66 19.38 -2.08 2.20
CA ASN A 66 18.96 -2.09 0.79
C ASN A 66 18.18 -3.36 0.39
N ASP A 67 18.11 -4.37 1.26
CA ASP A 67 17.29 -5.57 1.06
C ASP A 67 15.89 -5.38 1.71
N PHE A 68 14.84 -5.40 0.92
CA PHE A 68 13.46 -5.29 1.43
C PHE A 68 13.12 -6.38 2.46
N ARG A 69 13.72 -7.57 2.35
CA ARG A 69 13.49 -8.68 3.28
C ARG A 69 14.05 -8.38 4.66
N PHE A 70 15.13 -7.61 4.72
CA PHE A 70 15.67 -7.12 5.99
C PHE A 70 14.65 -6.25 6.72
N HIS A 71 14.01 -5.32 6.03
CA HIS A 71 12.97 -4.47 6.61
C HIS A 71 11.76 -5.26 7.10
N LEU A 72 11.34 -6.30 6.37
CA LEU A 72 10.26 -7.18 6.79
C LEU A 72 10.65 -8.02 8.03
N ALA A 73 11.88 -8.55 8.05
CA ALA A 73 12.40 -9.32 9.20
C ALA A 73 12.59 -8.45 10.46
N MET A 74 12.93 -7.18 10.28
CA MET A 74 13.17 -6.22 11.35
C MET A 74 11.95 -5.36 11.66
N ALA A 75 10.81 -5.58 10.98
CA ALA A 75 9.61 -4.82 11.22
C ALA A 75 9.20 -4.81 12.69
N VAL A 76 8.72 -3.65 13.11
CA VAL A 76 8.30 -3.41 14.48
C VAL A 76 6.88 -3.92 14.68
N LYS A 77 6.68 -4.70 15.75
CA LYS A 77 5.40 -5.31 16.11
C LYS A 77 4.93 -4.93 17.52
N SER A 78 5.64 -4.04 18.21
CA SER A 78 5.29 -3.64 19.57
C SER A 78 5.46 -2.13 19.82
N PRO A 79 4.63 -1.54 20.70
CA PRO A 79 4.74 -0.11 21.05
C PRO A 79 6.09 0.27 21.65
N THR A 80 6.66 -0.56 22.50
CA THR A 80 7.97 -0.30 23.15
C THR A 80 9.09 -0.25 22.12
N GLU A 81 9.11 -1.22 21.20
CA GLU A 81 10.10 -1.24 20.12
C GLU A 81 9.93 -0.06 19.18
N LEU A 82 8.68 0.30 18.84
CA LEU A 82 8.37 1.48 18.04
C LEU A 82 8.97 2.74 18.69
N ASN A 83 8.66 2.96 19.96
CA ASN A 83 9.16 4.15 20.67
C ASN A 83 10.68 4.19 20.72
N ARG A 84 11.34 3.05 20.95
CA ARG A 84 12.81 2.95 20.92
C ARG A 84 13.39 3.34 19.56
N LEU A 85 12.85 2.83 18.45
CA LEU A 85 13.29 3.19 17.10
C LEU A 85 13.01 4.65 16.75
N LEU A 86 12.01 5.27 17.38
CA LEU A 86 11.70 6.69 17.25
C LEU A 86 12.43 7.56 18.30
N GLY A 87 13.50 7.04 18.93
CA GLY A 87 14.29 7.80 19.91
C GLY A 87 13.52 8.16 21.18
N ASN A 88 12.54 7.35 21.57
CA ASN A 88 11.64 7.57 22.71
C ASN A 88 10.83 8.89 22.63
N SER A 89 10.48 9.30 21.42
CA SER A 89 9.80 10.58 21.15
C SER A 89 8.27 10.51 21.20
N LEU A 90 7.68 9.34 21.40
CA LEU A 90 6.23 9.21 21.50
C LEU A 90 5.72 9.72 22.85
N SER A 91 4.59 10.42 22.80
CA SER A 91 3.94 10.90 24.03
C SER A 91 3.42 9.75 24.89
N ALA A 92 3.26 9.99 26.20
CA ALA A 92 2.69 9.02 27.12
C ALA A 92 1.26 8.60 26.69
N GLU A 93 0.48 9.53 26.15
CA GLU A 93 -0.85 9.28 25.63
C GLU A 93 -0.82 8.32 24.43
N THR A 94 0.05 8.57 23.47
CA THR A 94 0.25 7.66 22.30
C THR A 94 0.68 6.27 22.76
N MET A 95 1.62 6.17 23.69
CA MET A 95 2.09 4.90 24.24
C MET A 95 0.99 4.14 24.98
N TYR A 96 0.14 4.85 25.73
CA TYR A 96 -1.02 4.27 26.40
C TYR A 96 -2.01 3.69 25.36
N LEU A 97 -2.34 4.48 24.32
CA LEU A 97 -3.25 4.07 23.26
C LEU A 97 -2.74 2.82 22.50
N LEU A 98 -1.48 2.81 22.12
CA LEU A 98 -0.85 1.66 21.43
C LEU A 98 -0.80 0.42 22.35
N SER A 99 -0.58 0.60 23.64
CA SER A 99 -0.61 -0.49 24.61
C SER A 99 -2.03 -1.06 24.77
N LYS A 100 -3.06 -0.20 24.77
CA LYS A 100 -4.47 -0.61 24.76
C LYS A 100 -4.82 -1.37 23.47
N ALA A 101 -4.37 -0.88 22.31
CA ALA A 101 -4.53 -1.56 21.03
C ALA A 101 -3.93 -2.98 21.05
N ARG A 102 -2.70 -3.12 21.55
CA ARG A 102 -2.02 -4.42 21.70
C ARG A 102 -2.79 -5.38 22.61
N LYS A 103 -3.30 -4.90 23.73
CA LYS A 103 -4.13 -5.73 24.66
C LYS A 103 -5.41 -6.22 23.98
N LYS A 104 -5.98 -5.47 23.05
CA LYS A 104 -7.13 -5.88 22.22
C LYS A 104 -6.77 -6.80 21.06
N GLY A 105 -5.50 -7.13 20.88
CA GLY A 105 -5.03 -7.98 19.77
C GLY A 105 -4.97 -7.26 18.43
N MET A 106 -4.93 -5.93 18.41
CA MET A 106 -4.73 -5.18 17.17
C MET A 106 -3.32 -5.41 16.64
N PRO A 107 -3.18 -5.74 15.35
CA PRO A 107 -1.87 -5.96 14.76
C PRO A 107 -1.13 -4.64 14.61
N PHE A 108 0.19 -4.66 14.77
CA PHE A 108 1.05 -3.53 14.46
C PHE A 108 2.22 -4.03 13.61
N PHE A 109 2.49 -3.35 12.50
CA PHE A 109 3.59 -3.70 11.63
C PHE A 109 4.10 -2.46 10.90
N ALA A 110 5.32 -2.03 11.22
CA ALA A 110 5.97 -0.91 10.54
C ALA A 110 7.44 -1.26 10.24
N THR A 111 7.88 -1.00 9.02
CA THR A 111 9.25 -1.28 8.59
C THR A 111 10.22 -0.21 9.11
N PRO A 112 11.49 -0.57 9.39
CA PRO A 112 12.53 0.41 9.75
C PRO A 112 12.66 1.53 8.71
N TYR A 113 12.54 1.21 7.42
CA TYR A 113 12.55 2.21 6.35
C TYR A 113 11.45 3.26 6.55
N TYR A 114 10.20 2.84 6.72
CA TYR A 114 9.10 3.78 6.88
C TYR A 114 9.21 4.60 8.16
N LEU A 115 9.72 4.01 9.23
CA LEU A 115 10.00 4.70 10.49
C LEU A 115 11.10 5.77 10.35
N SER A 116 12.01 5.61 9.41
CA SER A 116 13.05 6.64 9.15
C SER A 116 12.49 7.93 8.54
N LEU A 117 11.26 7.88 7.99
CA LEU A 117 10.58 9.06 7.44
C LEU A 117 9.95 9.94 8.52
N LEU A 118 9.77 9.42 9.74
CA LEU A 118 9.15 10.16 10.84
C LEU A 118 10.11 11.17 11.46
N ASN A 119 9.60 12.36 11.72
CA ASN A 119 10.35 13.41 12.39
C ASN A 119 10.33 13.21 13.91
N CYS A 120 11.44 12.75 14.47
CA CYS A 120 11.55 12.47 15.90
C CYS A 120 12.06 13.68 16.71
N THR A 121 12.53 14.75 16.04
CA THR A 121 13.13 15.91 16.70
C THR A 121 12.13 17.03 16.98
N GLY A 122 10.95 16.97 16.38
CA GLY A 122 9.93 18.03 16.48
C GLY A 122 10.27 19.31 15.72
N SER A 123 11.45 19.37 15.08
CA SER A 123 11.89 20.48 14.22
C SER A 123 12.05 20.00 12.78
N GLY A 124 11.91 20.91 11.82
CA GLY A 124 12.08 20.63 10.40
C GLY A 124 10.75 20.48 9.67
N TYR A 125 10.21 19.28 9.52
CA TYR A 125 8.96 19.07 8.81
C TYR A 125 7.87 18.48 9.71
N ASP A 126 6.64 18.78 9.33
CA ASP A 126 5.42 18.22 9.92
C ASP A 126 5.16 16.82 9.36
N ASP A 127 5.21 15.81 10.21
CA ASP A 127 5.03 14.39 9.86
C ASP A 127 3.67 13.81 10.27
N GLU A 128 2.70 14.64 10.62
CA GLU A 128 1.38 14.20 11.09
C GLU A 128 0.70 13.29 10.05
N ALA A 129 0.83 13.61 8.76
CA ALA A 129 0.30 12.78 7.69
C ALA A 129 0.97 11.39 7.65
N LEU A 130 2.26 11.26 7.94
CA LEU A 130 2.95 9.97 8.06
C LEU A 130 2.47 9.20 9.30
N ARG A 131 2.38 9.88 10.45
CA ARG A 131 1.95 9.29 11.72
C ARG A 131 0.54 8.74 11.64
N SER A 132 -0.37 9.44 10.98
CA SER A 132 -1.77 9.03 10.82
C SER A 132 -1.96 7.71 10.08
N TYR A 133 -0.93 7.21 9.40
CA TYR A 133 -0.98 5.91 8.72
C TYR A 133 -0.50 4.75 9.57
N ILE A 134 0.38 4.99 10.53
CA ILE A 134 0.97 3.92 11.36
C ILE A 134 0.48 3.95 12.80
N LEU A 135 -0.09 5.06 13.26
CA LEU A 135 -0.63 5.20 14.60
C LEU A 135 -2.16 5.11 14.58
N TYR A 136 -2.72 4.36 15.49
CA TYR A 136 -4.17 4.20 15.62
C TYR A 136 -4.83 5.43 16.21
N SER A 137 -6.04 5.75 15.73
CA SER A 137 -6.91 6.69 16.42
C SER A 137 -7.53 6.06 17.68
N PRO A 138 -7.85 6.86 18.70
CA PRO A 138 -8.58 6.36 19.88
C PRO A 138 -9.87 5.63 19.51
N GLN A 139 -10.64 6.17 18.59
CA GLN A 139 -11.90 5.61 18.12
C GLN A 139 -11.72 4.21 17.51
N LEU A 140 -10.73 4.01 16.63
CA LEU A 140 -10.44 2.71 16.06
C LEU A 140 -10.06 1.68 17.13
N VAL A 141 -9.27 2.09 18.12
CA VAL A 141 -8.88 1.20 19.24
C VAL A 141 -10.08 0.83 20.09
N GLU A 142 -11.02 1.74 20.30
CA GLU A 142 -12.24 1.47 21.08
C GLU A 142 -13.17 0.50 20.39
N THR A 143 -13.38 0.66 19.10
CA THR A 143 -14.32 -0.14 18.31
C THR A 143 -13.75 -1.48 17.85
N TYR A 144 -12.43 -1.69 17.93
CA TYR A 144 -11.80 -2.95 17.53
C TYR A 144 -12.32 -4.13 18.35
N GLY A 145 -12.74 -5.18 17.66
CA GLY A 145 -13.48 -6.32 18.19
C GLY A 145 -14.97 -6.28 17.84
N GLN A 146 -15.49 -5.12 17.45
CA GLN A 146 -16.90 -4.91 17.08
C GLN A 146 -17.08 -4.39 15.65
N ILE A 147 -15.97 -4.23 14.91
CA ILE A 147 -15.98 -3.76 13.52
C ILE A 147 -16.77 -4.74 12.67
N ARG A 148 -17.76 -4.24 11.93
CA ARG A 148 -18.55 -5.02 10.99
C ARG A 148 -17.93 -4.96 9.60
N ALA A 149 -18.02 -6.07 8.86
CA ALA A 149 -17.64 -6.06 7.46
C ALA A 149 -18.50 -5.05 6.71
N TRP A 150 -17.88 -3.97 6.27
CA TRP A 150 -18.59 -2.89 5.58
C TRP A 150 -18.92 -3.27 4.14
N GLU A 151 -17.95 -3.83 3.43
CA GLU A 151 -18.15 -4.32 2.08
C GLU A 151 -18.70 -5.75 2.13
N ARG A 152 -20.02 -5.87 2.19
CA ARG A 152 -20.71 -7.17 2.22
C ARG A 152 -20.46 -8.00 0.95
N GLU A 153 -20.04 -7.35 -0.12
CA GLU A 153 -19.62 -8.00 -1.37
C GLU A 153 -18.35 -8.84 -1.20
N ASP A 154 -17.56 -8.63 -0.16
CA ASP A 154 -16.40 -9.47 0.20
C ASP A 154 -16.79 -10.78 0.91
N ILE A 155 -18.04 -10.92 1.34
CA ILE A 155 -18.53 -12.13 2.02
C ILE A 155 -18.85 -13.17 0.98
N VAL A 156 -18.12 -14.29 1.03
CA VAL A 156 -18.33 -15.44 0.13
C VAL A 156 -18.89 -16.60 0.94
N GLU A 157 -20.11 -17.00 0.60
CA GLU A 157 -20.77 -18.19 1.12
C GLU A 157 -20.89 -19.23 0.00
N PRO A 158 -20.51 -20.51 0.23
CA PRO A 158 -20.62 -21.56 -0.78
C PRO A 158 -22.02 -21.66 -1.38
N GLY A 159 -22.12 -21.61 -2.70
CA GLY A 159 -23.39 -21.75 -3.43
C GLY A 159 -24.35 -20.57 -3.31
N LYS A 160 -23.93 -19.46 -2.70
CA LYS A 160 -24.76 -18.23 -2.60
C LYS A 160 -24.08 -17.05 -3.29
N PRO A 161 -24.84 -16.18 -3.97
CA PRO A 161 -24.32 -14.93 -4.48
C PRO A 161 -23.85 -14.00 -3.33
N ASN A 162 -22.83 -13.20 -3.60
CA ASN A 162 -22.45 -12.12 -2.72
C ASN A 162 -23.49 -10.98 -2.71
N ALA A 163 -23.30 -9.94 -1.89
CA ALA A 163 -24.25 -8.84 -1.78
C ALA A 163 -24.45 -8.04 -3.08
N ALA A 164 -23.54 -8.15 -4.05
CA ALA A 164 -23.65 -7.55 -5.39
C ALA A 164 -24.27 -8.52 -6.43
N GLY A 165 -24.72 -9.69 -6.02
CA GLY A 165 -25.40 -10.66 -6.88
C GLY A 165 -24.48 -11.64 -7.64
N TRP A 166 -23.17 -11.68 -7.33
CA TRP A 166 -22.21 -12.56 -7.99
C TRP A 166 -22.03 -13.88 -7.24
N LEU A 167 -22.16 -15.00 -7.94
CA LEU A 167 -21.72 -16.29 -7.43
C LEU A 167 -20.21 -16.41 -7.60
N LEU A 168 -19.49 -16.47 -6.47
CA LEU A 168 -18.03 -16.50 -6.44
C LEU A 168 -17.51 -17.90 -6.11
N PRO A 169 -16.32 -18.29 -6.59
CA PRO A 169 -15.66 -19.52 -6.15
C PRO A 169 -15.44 -19.53 -4.63
N ASP A 170 -15.46 -20.73 -4.05
CA ASP A 170 -15.21 -20.90 -2.62
C ASP A 170 -13.91 -20.23 -2.17
N GLY A 171 -13.96 -19.52 -1.07
CA GLY A 171 -12.85 -18.77 -0.50
C GLY A 171 -12.99 -17.26 -0.71
N HIS A 172 -12.03 -16.50 -0.14
CA HIS A 172 -12.06 -15.03 -0.16
C HIS A 172 -10.98 -14.46 -1.10
N ASN A 173 -10.79 -15.08 -2.26
CA ASN A 173 -9.75 -14.72 -3.21
C ASN A 173 -10.24 -13.90 -4.40
N ILE A 174 -11.56 -13.70 -4.50
CA ILE A 174 -12.16 -12.81 -5.49
C ILE A 174 -13.10 -11.85 -4.77
N HIS A 175 -12.93 -10.56 -5.08
CA HIS A 175 -13.93 -9.55 -4.80
C HIS A 175 -14.54 -9.09 -6.12
N ARG A 176 -15.86 -8.99 -6.17
CA ARG A 176 -16.59 -8.58 -7.35
C ARG A 176 -17.80 -7.75 -6.99
N ARG A 177 -17.84 -6.54 -7.54
CA ARG A 177 -18.93 -5.59 -7.38
C ARG A 177 -19.47 -5.12 -8.73
N TYR A 178 -18.61 -5.06 -9.73
CA TYR A 178 -18.91 -4.53 -11.04
C TYR A 178 -18.82 -5.63 -12.11
N PRO A 179 -19.63 -5.52 -13.19
CA PRO A 179 -19.64 -6.54 -14.25
C PRO A 179 -18.27 -6.73 -14.93
N GLU A 180 -17.58 -5.64 -15.19
CA GLU A 180 -16.34 -5.66 -15.96
C GLU A 180 -15.06 -5.84 -15.14
N VAL A 181 -15.16 -5.70 -13.81
CA VAL A 181 -14.00 -5.64 -12.91
C VAL A 181 -14.06 -6.74 -11.86
N ALA A 182 -12.97 -7.45 -11.70
CA ALA A 182 -12.75 -8.34 -10.57
C ALA A 182 -11.42 -8.04 -9.87
N ILE A 183 -11.42 -8.19 -8.54
CA ILE A 183 -10.19 -8.18 -7.75
C ILE A 183 -9.79 -9.63 -7.51
N LEU A 184 -8.58 -9.99 -7.91
CA LEU A 184 -7.92 -11.23 -7.57
C LEU A 184 -7.05 -11.01 -6.34
N ILE A 185 -7.32 -11.73 -5.26
CA ILE A 185 -6.63 -11.62 -3.99
C ILE A 185 -5.64 -12.76 -3.83
N PRO A 186 -4.33 -12.54 -4.02
CA PRO A 186 -3.32 -13.58 -3.82
C PRO A 186 -3.28 -14.04 -2.36
N ASP A 187 -3.17 -15.34 -2.17
CA ASP A 187 -3.05 -15.98 -0.86
C ASP A 187 -1.74 -16.78 -0.78
N THR A 188 -0.67 -16.16 -1.24
CA THR A 188 0.66 -16.77 -1.37
C THR A 188 1.48 -16.67 -0.08
N MET A 189 1.19 -15.62 0.70
CA MET A 189 1.79 -15.34 2.02
C MET A 189 0.71 -14.87 3.00
N GLY A 190 -0.48 -15.48 2.93
CA GLY A 190 -1.59 -15.15 3.79
C GLY A 190 -2.12 -13.72 3.64
N ARG A 191 -2.17 -13.20 2.42
CA ARG A 191 -2.61 -11.82 2.09
C ARG A 191 -1.76 -10.74 2.76
N ALA A 192 -0.45 -10.94 2.85
CA ALA A 192 0.45 -10.05 3.54
C ALA A 192 0.53 -8.66 2.89
N CYS A 193 0.73 -7.66 3.74
CA CYS A 193 1.13 -6.31 3.35
C CYS A 193 2.53 -6.00 3.89
N GLY A 194 3.23 -5.06 3.27
CA GLY A 194 4.54 -4.59 3.73
C GLY A 194 4.50 -3.67 4.95
N GLY A 195 3.31 -3.30 5.41
CA GLY A 195 3.06 -2.48 6.58
C GLY A 195 1.56 -2.33 6.83
N LEU A 196 1.18 -2.06 8.06
CA LEU A 196 -0.21 -1.78 8.42
C LEU A 196 -0.54 -0.31 8.17
N CYS A 197 -1.69 -0.08 7.56
CA CYS A 197 -2.30 1.24 7.46
C CYS A 197 -3.36 1.37 8.55
N ALA A 198 -3.31 2.39 9.39
CA ALA A 198 -4.34 2.66 10.39
C ALA A 198 -5.72 2.93 9.76
N SER A 199 -5.73 3.37 8.49
CA SER A 199 -6.94 3.56 7.66
C SER A 199 -7.30 2.36 6.80
N CYS A 200 -6.82 1.15 7.12
CA CYS A 200 -7.05 -0.05 6.33
C CYS A 200 -8.54 -0.41 6.27
N GLN A 201 -9.09 -0.48 5.08
CA GLN A 201 -10.49 -0.91 4.87
C GLN A 201 -10.71 -2.38 5.21
N ARG A 202 -9.64 -3.16 5.33
CA ARG A 202 -9.67 -4.58 5.71
C ARG A 202 -9.36 -4.81 7.19
N MET A 203 -9.59 -3.81 8.05
CA MET A 203 -9.40 -3.97 9.50
C MET A 203 -10.29 -5.09 10.06
N TYR A 204 -11.46 -5.31 9.45
CA TYR A 204 -12.32 -6.45 9.76
C TYR A 204 -11.64 -7.81 9.53
N ASP A 205 -10.83 -7.94 8.47
CA ASP A 205 -10.12 -9.19 8.19
C ASP A 205 -9.02 -9.46 9.22
N PHE A 206 -8.39 -8.41 9.78
CA PHE A 206 -7.49 -8.58 10.93
C PHE A 206 -8.26 -8.98 12.20
N GLN A 207 -9.38 -8.35 12.47
CA GLN A 207 -10.23 -8.68 13.62
C GLN A 207 -10.75 -10.12 13.56
N SER A 208 -11.16 -10.59 12.38
CA SER A 208 -11.63 -11.96 12.14
C SER A 208 -10.49 -12.99 11.98
N LYS A 209 -9.23 -12.57 12.16
CA LYS A 209 -8.03 -13.40 12.02
C LYS A 209 -7.79 -13.96 10.61
N ARG A 210 -8.44 -13.42 9.59
CA ARG A 210 -8.16 -13.76 8.18
C ARG A 210 -6.87 -13.14 7.68
N LEU A 211 -6.48 -12.00 8.25
CA LEU A 211 -5.21 -11.31 8.01
C LEU A 211 -4.44 -11.18 9.31
N ASN A 212 -3.14 -11.38 9.26
CA ASN A 212 -2.21 -11.05 10.33
C ASN A 212 -0.81 -10.78 9.73
N PHE A 213 0.17 -10.47 10.57
CA PHE A 213 1.58 -10.32 10.16
C PHE A 213 2.47 -11.46 10.66
N GLU A 214 1.87 -12.58 11.04
CA GLU A 214 2.56 -13.83 11.43
C GLU A 214 2.53 -14.78 10.24
N PHE A 215 3.42 -14.57 9.30
CA PHE A 215 3.42 -15.25 8.00
C PHE A 215 3.49 -16.77 8.11
N ASP A 216 4.08 -17.28 9.17
CA ASP A 216 4.19 -18.72 9.41
C ASP A 216 2.87 -19.40 9.79
N THR A 217 1.92 -18.64 10.34
CA THR A 217 0.61 -19.16 10.80
C THR A 217 -0.47 -19.09 9.73
N LEU A 218 -0.26 -18.34 8.67
CA LEU A 218 -1.21 -18.11 7.58
C LEU A 218 -1.09 -19.13 6.46
N ARG A 219 -0.76 -20.39 6.77
CA ARG A 219 -0.67 -21.43 5.74
C ARG A 219 -2.06 -21.73 5.16
N PRO A 220 -2.26 -21.59 3.85
CA PRO A 220 -3.54 -21.93 3.23
C PRO A 220 -3.81 -23.43 3.35
N LYS A 221 -5.08 -23.81 3.55
CA LYS A 221 -5.51 -25.22 3.60
C LYS A 221 -5.35 -25.94 2.25
N GLU A 222 -5.27 -25.19 1.17
CA GLU A 222 -5.13 -25.65 -0.20
C GLU A 222 -3.90 -25.00 -0.82
N THR A 223 -3.17 -25.71 -1.69
CA THR A 223 -2.02 -25.13 -2.39
C THR A 223 -2.48 -23.98 -3.28
N TRP A 224 -1.64 -22.94 -3.35
CA TRP A 224 -1.96 -21.75 -4.13
C TRP A 224 -2.15 -22.07 -5.62
N GLU A 225 -1.38 -22.97 -6.16
CA GLU A 225 -1.46 -23.39 -7.56
C GLU A 225 -2.81 -24.05 -7.89
N LYS A 226 -3.34 -24.89 -6.99
CA LYS A 226 -4.67 -25.49 -7.16
C LYS A 226 -5.76 -24.44 -7.07
N LYS A 227 -5.68 -23.54 -6.11
CA LYS A 227 -6.59 -22.41 -5.95
C LYS A 227 -6.56 -21.50 -7.18
N LEU A 228 -5.38 -21.13 -7.66
CA LEU A 228 -5.20 -20.26 -8.83
C LEU A 228 -5.85 -20.86 -10.09
N ARG A 229 -5.72 -22.16 -10.32
CA ARG A 229 -6.39 -22.83 -11.45
C ARG A 229 -7.91 -22.67 -11.39
N ARG A 230 -8.53 -22.87 -10.22
CA ARG A 230 -9.96 -22.69 -10.02
C ARG A 230 -10.41 -21.24 -10.25
N LEU A 231 -9.61 -20.27 -9.78
CA LEU A 231 -9.90 -18.85 -9.98
C LEU A 231 -9.78 -18.44 -11.45
N MET A 232 -8.80 -19.00 -12.17
CA MET A 232 -8.65 -18.76 -13.61
C MET A 232 -9.79 -19.39 -14.42
N ALA A 233 -10.28 -20.58 -14.04
CA ALA A 233 -11.46 -21.19 -14.68
C ALA A 233 -12.70 -20.31 -14.52
N TYR A 234 -12.92 -19.76 -13.32
CA TYR A 234 -14.01 -18.79 -13.08
C TYR A 234 -13.91 -17.57 -14.01
N PHE A 235 -12.71 -16.99 -14.17
CA PHE A 235 -12.53 -15.83 -15.05
C PHE A 235 -12.66 -16.19 -16.54
N GLU A 236 -12.32 -17.40 -16.92
CA GLU A 236 -12.46 -17.88 -18.31
C GLU A 236 -13.92 -18.00 -18.70
N GLU A 237 -14.78 -18.49 -17.81
CA GLU A 237 -16.22 -18.66 -18.01
C GLU A 237 -17.00 -17.34 -17.88
N ASP A 238 -16.43 -16.31 -17.31
CA ASP A 238 -17.08 -15.03 -17.10
C ASP A 238 -17.32 -14.28 -18.42
N THR A 239 -18.57 -13.89 -18.67
CA THR A 239 -18.98 -13.27 -19.94
C THR A 239 -18.66 -11.78 -20.05
N GLN A 240 -18.37 -11.10 -18.93
CA GLN A 240 -18.32 -9.63 -18.88
C GLN A 240 -16.95 -9.07 -18.44
N LEU A 241 -16.07 -9.89 -17.88
CA LEU A 241 -14.81 -9.47 -17.29
C LEU A 241 -13.84 -8.88 -18.33
N ARG A 242 -13.39 -7.64 -18.10
CA ARG A 242 -12.40 -6.90 -18.90
C ARG A 242 -11.19 -6.44 -18.14
N ASP A 243 -11.27 -6.41 -16.81
CA ASP A 243 -10.30 -5.78 -15.93
C ASP A 243 -10.05 -6.64 -14.69
N ILE A 244 -8.81 -7.03 -14.47
CA ILE A 244 -8.38 -7.75 -13.28
C ILE A 244 -7.43 -6.88 -12.47
N LEU A 245 -7.82 -6.56 -11.23
CA LEU A 245 -6.95 -5.94 -10.23
C LEU A 245 -6.42 -7.00 -9.27
N ILE A 246 -5.13 -7.22 -9.27
CA ILE A 246 -4.46 -8.13 -8.32
C ILE A 246 -4.05 -7.31 -7.09
N THR A 247 -4.69 -7.58 -5.95
CA THR A 247 -4.42 -6.84 -4.69
C THR A 247 -5.08 -7.56 -3.50
N GLY A 248 -5.05 -6.97 -2.31
CA GLY A 248 -5.88 -7.43 -1.18
C GLY A 248 -5.28 -8.29 -0.08
N GLY A 249 -4.14 -8.18 0.23
CA GLY A 249 -2.95 -7.55 0.82
C GLY A 249 -2.32 -6.62 -0.21
N ASP A 250 -1.07 -6.85 -0.44
CA ASP A 250 -0.28 -6.10 -1.40
C ASP A 250 0.22 -7.05 -2.48
N ALA A 251 -0.05 -6.75 -3.75
CA ALA A 251 0.31 -7.62 -4.87
C ALA A 251 1.82 -7.91 -4.94
N LEU A 252 2.64 -6.92 -4.60
CA LEU A 252 4.10 -7.03 -4.70
C LEU A 252 4.74 -7.72 -3.48
N MET A 253 3.95 -8.08 -2.46
CA MET A 253 4.45 -8.94 -1.37
C MET A 253 4.71 -10.38 -1.83
N SER A 254 4.06 -10.84 -2.88
CA SER A 254 4.38 -12.13 -3.49
C SER A 254 5.83 -12.17 -3.95
N GLN A 255 6.50 -13.33 -3.80
CA GLN A 255 7.83 -13.53 -4.36
C GLN A 255 7.79 -13.39 -5.89
N ASN A 256 8.89 -12.99 -6.50
CA ASN A 256 8.98 -12.78 -7.95
C ASN A 256 8.47 -13.98 -8.75
N LYS A 257 8.94 -15.20 -8.41
CA LYS A 257 8.48 -16.43 -9.06
C LYS A 257 6.97 -16.64 -8.94
N THR A 258 6.41 -16.36 -7.78
CA THR A 258 4.97 -16.54 -7.53
C THR A 258 4.16 -15.49 -8.27
N LEU A 259 4.59 -14.23 -8.27
CA LEU A 259 3.95 -13.18 -9.05
C LEU A 259 3.99 -13.48 -10.55
N GLY A 260 5.14 -13.94 -11.05
CA GLY A 260 5.29 -14.40 -12.43
C GLY A 260 4.31 -15.53 -12.79
N ASN A 261 4.13 -16.51 -11.89
CA ASN A 261 3.16 -17.58 -12.07
C ASN A 261 1.71 -17.09 -12.11
N ILE A 262 1.37 -16.09 -11.28
CA ILE A 262 0.04 -15.48 -11.29
C ILE A 262 -0.22 -14.76 -12.62
N LEU A 263 0.72 -13.92 -13.04
CA LEU A 263 0.62 -13.18 -14.30
C LEU A 263 0.55 -14.12 -15.49
N ASP A 264 1.34 -15.19 -15.49
CA ASP A 264 1.31 -16.21 -16.53
C ASP A 264 -0.01 -16.98 -16.57
N ALA A 265 -0.60 -17.28 -15.42
CA ALA A 265 -1.93 -17.89 -15.34
C ALA A 265 -3.02 -16.97 -15.90
N VAL A 266 -2.97 -15.66 -15.61
CA VAL A 266 -3.85 -14.64 -16.19
C VAL A 266 -3.67 -14.57 -17.71
N TYR A 267 -2.44 -14.57 -18.20
CA TYR A 267 -2.15 -14.60 -19.64
C TYR A 267 -2.75 -15.83 -20.33
N ARG A 268 -2.50 -17.03 -19.80
CA ARG A 268 -3.03 -18.29 -20.37
C ARG A 268 -4.57 -18.32 -20.35
N MET A 269 -5.20 -17.84 -19.30
CA MET A 269 -6.64 -17.69 -19.22
C MET A 269 -7.15 -16.78 -20.35
N ALA A 270 -6.54 -15.61 -20.53
CA ALA A 270 -6.94 -14.68 -21.58
C ALA A 270 -6.76 -15.26 -22.99
N VAL A 271 -5.68 -16.01 -23.24
CA VAL A 271 -5.44 -16.73 -24.51
C VAL A 271 -6.56 -17.74 -24.78
N ARG A 272 -6.90 -18.59 -23.80
CA ARG A 272 -7.96 -19.60 -23.96
C ARG A 272 -9.31 -18.95 -24.22
N LYS A 273 -9.65 -17.89 -23.48
CA LYS A 273 -10.89 -17.14 -23.65
C LYS A 273 -11.01 -16.54 -25.05
N ARG A 274 -9.93 -15.93 -25.54
CA ARG A 274 -9.85 -15.37 -26.89
C ARG A 274 -9.99 -16.44 -27.97
N LYS A 275 -9.30 -17.58 -27.81
CA LYS A 275 -9.43 -18.71 -28.73
C LYS A 275 -10.87 -19.24 -28.79
N ALA A 276 -11.51 -19.43 -27.65
CA ALA A 276 -12.92 -19.86 -27.58
C ALA A 276 -13.87 -18.84 -28.26
N ASN A 277 -13.58 -17.55 -28.18
CA ASN A 277 -14.36 -16.51 -28.84
C ASN A 277 -14.28 -16.58 -30.38
N GLN A 278 -13.21 -17.14 -30.95
CA GLN A 278 -13.13 -17.31 -32.40
C GLN A 278 -14.18 -18.31 -32.93
N GLU A 279 -14.57 -19.27 -32.10
CA GLU A 279 -15.54 -20.31 -32.42
C GLU A 279 -16.99 -19.91 -32.05
N ARG A 280 -17.18 -18.86 -31.24
CA ARG A 280 -18.52 -18.39 -30.84
C ARG A 280 -19.15 -17.51 -31.91
N PRO A 281 -20.49 -17.65 -32.12
CA PRO A 281 -21.23 -16.74 -32.98
C PRO A 281 -21.11 -15.28 -32.54
N GLU A 282 -21.27 -14.36 -33.49
CA GLU A 282 -21.34 -12.92 -33.16
C GLU A 282 -22.57 -12.70 -32.26
N GLY A 283 -22.40 -11.93 -31.17
CA GLY A 283 -23.42 -11.73 -30.13
C GLY A 283 -23.36 -12.71 -28.96
N GLU A 284 -22.64 -13.83 -29.08
CA GLU A 284 -22.40 -14.79 -27.99
C GLU A 284 -20.94 -14.73 -27.47
N LYS A 285 -20.11 -13.86 -28.03
CA LYS A 285 -18.73 -13.68 -27.61
C LYS A 285 -18.64 -13.10 -26.21
N TYR A 286 -17.74 -13.66 -25.41
CA TYR A 286 -17.45 -13.16 -24.07
C TYR A 286 -16.52 -11.94 -24.16
N ALA A 287 -16.62 -11.05 -23.17
CA ALA A 287 -15.66 -9.97 -23.02
C ALA A 287 -14.24 -10.51 -22.86
N GLU A 288 -13.31 -9.92 -23.55
CA GLU A 288 -11.87 -10.23 -23.45
C GLU A 288 -11.16 -9.31 -22.48
N LEU A 289 -10.12 -9.82 -21.83
CA LEU A 289 -9.33 -9.05 -20.88
C LEU A 289 -8.59 -7.91 -21.60
N GLN A 290 -8.77 -6.70 -21.12
CA GLN A 290 -8.18 -5.47 -21.68
C GLN A 290 -7.20 -4.79 -20.73
N ARG A 291 -7.36 -5.02 -19.41
CA ARG A 291 -6.60 -4.35 -18.36
C ARG A 291 -6.15 -5.34 -17.29
N VAL A 292 -4.89 -5.19 -16.88
CA VAL A 292 -4.34 -5.85 -15.70
C VAL A 292 -3.74 -4.80 -14.79
N ARG A 293 -4.11 -4.83 -13.52
CA ARG A 293 -3.63 -3.89 -12.50
C ARG A 293 -3.02 -4.64 -11.32
N LEU A 294 -1.98 -4.07 -10.75
CA LEU A 294 -1.36 -4.53 -9.50
C LEU A 294 -1.53 -3.44 -8.44
N GLY A 295 -2.26 -3.72 -7.38
CA GLY A 295 -2.43 -2.80 -6.26
C GLY A 295 -1.32 -2.99 -5.24
N SER A 296 -0.51 -1.96 -5.01
CA SER A 296 0.62 -2.03 -4.10
C SER A 296 0.92 -0.68 -3.44
N ARG A 297 1.15 -0.71 -2.15
CA ARG A 297 1.71 0.43 -1.41
C ARG A 297 3.23 0.35 -1.25
N LEU A 298 3.87 -0.71 -1.70
CA LEU A 298 5.32 -0.89 -1.54
C LEU A 298 6.18 0.20 -2.21
N PRO A 299 5.76 0.84 -3.33
CA PRO A 299 6.51 1.98 -3.84
C PRO A 299 6.70 3.10 -2.81
N ALA A 300 5.73 3.30 -1.89
CA ALA A 300 5.83 4.25 -0.78
C ALA A 300 6.39 3.62 0.50
N TYR A 301 5.94 2.42 0.85
CA TYR A 301 6.26 1.75 2.13
C TYR A 301 7.62 1.08 2.16
N LEU A 302 8.04 0.52 1.03
CA LEU A 302 9.23 -0.32 0.93
C LEU A 302 9.75 -0.36 -0.51
N PRO A 303 10.22 0.78 -1.04
CA PRO A 303 10.61 0.92 -2.46
C PRO A 303 11.72 -0.04 -2.89
N MET A 304 12.55 -0.55 -1.97
CA MET A 304 13.58 -1.56 -2.24
C MET A 304 13.00 -2.88 -2.76
N ARG A 305 11.68 -3.10 -2.62
CA ARG A 305 10.99 -4.24 -3.24
C ARG A 305 10.97 -4.14 -4.74
N ILE A 306 11.08 -2.94 -5.30
CA ILE A 306 11.11 -2.70 -6.75
C ILE A 306 12.52 -2.97 -7.27
N ASN A 307 12.89 -4.24 -7.29
CA ASN A 307 14.18 -4.71 -7.77
C ASN A 307 14.12 -5.14 -9.25
N ASP A 308 15.28 -5.33 -9.86
CA ASP A 308 15.40 -5.60 -11.29
C ASP A 308 14.70 -6.91 -11.70
N GLY A 309 14.73 -7.94 -10.83
CA GLY A 309 14.01 -9.18 -11.09
C GLY A 309 12.48 -9.02 -11.10
N LEU A 310 11.92 -8.09 -10.32
CA LEU A 310 10.51 -7.74 -10.42
C LEU A 310 10.23 -6.99 -11.73
N VAL A 311 11.06 -6.02 -12.04
CA VAL A 311 10.93 -5.18 -13.25
C VAL A 311 10.94 -6.05 -14.51
N GLU A 312 11.81 -7.06 -14.56
CA GLU A 312 11.89 -7.99 -15.68
C GLU A 312 10.60 -8.81 -15.86
N ILE A 313 10.07 -9.39 -14.78
CA ILE A 313 8.79 -10.12 -14.81
C ILE A 313 7.65 -9.24 -15.34
N LEU A 314 7.62 -7.99 -14.91
CA LEU A 314 6.58 -7.04 -15.35
C LEU A 314 6.73 -6.69 -16.83
N ARG A 315 7.96 -6.52 -17.32
CA ARG A 315 8.26 -6.24 -18.72
C ARG A 315 7.88 -7.42 -19.60
N GLU A 316 8.36 -8.61 -19.28
CA GLU A 316 8.05 -9.84 -20.03
C GLU A 316 6.55 -10.11 -20.09
N PHE A 317 5.84 -9.93 -18.98
CA PHE A 317 4.39 -10.08 -18.96
C PHE A 317 3.71 -9.09 -19.89
N LYS A 318 4.08 -7.79 -19.82
CA LYS A 318 3.50 -6.76 -20.68
C LYS A 318 3.76 -7.06 -22.15
N GLU A 319 4.98 -7.41 -22.53
CA GLU A 319 5.35 -7.71 -23.91
C GLU A 319 4.48 -8.83 -24.49
N LYS A 320 4.40 -9.98 -23.82
CA LYS A 320 3.59 -11.09 -24.30
C LYS A 320 2.08 -10.83 -24.23
N ALA A 321 1.59 -10.17 -23.18
CA ALA A 321 0.17 -9.92 -23.01
C ALA A 321 -0.37 -8.85 -23.98
N SER A 322 0.45 -7.92 -24.41
CA SER A 322 0.10 -6.94 -25.44
C SER A 322 -0.24 -7.62 -26.79
N THR A 323 0.41 -8.74 -27.13
CA THR A 323 0.18 -9.45 -28.40
C THR A 323 -1.22 -10.08 -28.48
N ILE A 324 -1.88 -10.28 -27.34
CA ILE A 324 -3.24 -10.86 -27.27
C ILE A 324 -4.33 -9.84 -26.96
N GLY A 325 -4.04 -8.55 -27.11
CA GLY A 325 -5.03 -7.48 -27.00
C GLY A 325 -5.21 -6.89 -25.59
N ILE A 326 -4.42 -7.29 -24.60
CA ILE A 326 -4.37 -6.58 -23.31
C ILE A 326 -3.63 -5.26 -23.55
N ARG A 327 -4.26 -4.14 -23.23
CA ARG A 327 -3.79 -2.80 -23.62
C ARG A 327 -3.31 -1.96 -22.45
N GLN A 328 -3.76 -2.25 -21.23
CA GLN A 328 -3.50 -1.43 -20.06
C GLN A 328 -2.85 -2.27 -18.95
N PHE A 329 -1.67 -1.85 -18.53
CA PHE A 329 -0.87 -2.44 -17.47
C PHE A 329 -0.60 -1.35 -16.44
N ILE A 330 -1.17 -1.46 -15.25
CA ILE A 330 -1.20 -0.37 -14.27
C ILE A 330 -0.74 -0.84 -12.91
N ILE A 331 0.19 -0.11 -12.32
CA ILE A 331 0.51 -0.21 -10.89
C ILE A 331 -0.35 0.83 -10.16
N GLN A 332 -1.31 0.36 -9.38
CA GLN A 332 -2.11 1.22 -8.50
C GLN A 332 -1.40 1.38 -7.16
N THR A 333 -0.84 2.56 -6.93
CA THR A 333 -0.11 2.85 -5.70
C THR A 333 -0.89 3.76 -4.76
N HIS A 334 -0.38 3.92 -3.54
CA HIS A 334 -1.02 4.69 -2.47
C HIS A 334 0.01 5.56 -1.75
N PHE A 335 0.51 6.60 -2.41
CA PHE A 335 1.23 7.69 -1.75
C PHE A 335 0.22 8.62 -1.09
N GLN A 336 0.47 8.99 0.15
CA GLN A 336 -0.46 9.74 0.99
C GLN A 336 0.06 11.15 1.35
N THR A 337 1.37 11.31 1.30
CA THR A 337 2.05 12.55 1.63
C THR A 337 3.27 12.76 0.73
N PRO A 338 3.63 14.02 0.41
CA PRO A 338 4.86 14.31 -0.34
C PRO A 338 6.12 13.72 0.34
N LEU A 339 6.11 13.56 1.65
CA LEU A 339 7.23 13.01 2.42
C LEU A 339 7.54 11.55 2.09
N GLU A 340 6.55 10.78 1.59
CA GLU A 340 6.75 9.40 1.12
C GLU A 340 7.47 9.33 -0.23
N VAL A 341 7.51 10.45 -0.97
CA VAL A 341 8.21 10.51 -2.26
C VAL A 341 9.70 10.77 -2.01
N THR A 342 10.39 9.71 -1.67
CA THR A 342 11.83 9.71 -1.36
C THR A 342 12.67 9.42 -2.61
N PRO A 343 14.00 9.62 -2.57
CA PRO A 343 14.86 9.19 -3.68
C PRO A 343 14.69 7.72 -4.04
N GLU A 344 14.57 6.83 -3.03
CA GLU A 344 14.34 5.40 -3.24
C GLU A 344 12.97 5.12 -3.90
N ALA A 345 11.93 5.85 -3.48
CA ALA A 345 10.61 5.75 -4.08
C ALA A 345 10.60 6.27 -5.51
N ALA A 346 11.27 7.38 -5.79
CA ALA A 346 11.40 7.94 -7.13
C ALA A 346 12.14 6.99 -8.08
N GLU A 347 13.20 6.33 -7.61
CA GLU A 347 13.90 5.29 -8.37
C GLU A 347 13.00 4.07 -8.64
N GLY A 348 12.24 3.62 -7.65
CA GLY A 348 11.25 2.55 -7.84
C GLY A 348 10.19 2.90 -8.88
N ILE A 349 9.65 4.13 -8.84
CA ILE A 349 8.72 4.65 -9.84
C ILE A 349 9.36 4.64 -11.24
N ARG A 350 10.57 5.17 -11.37
CA ARG A 350 11.31 5.19 -12.64
C ARG A 350 11.49 3.77 -13.24
N LYS A 351 11.83 2.80 -12.40
CA LYS A 351 11.98 1.39 -12.81
C LYS A 351 10.67 0.80 -13.31
N LEU A 352 9.56 1.04 -12.62
CA LEU A 352 8.24 0.55 -13.04
C LEU A 352 7.78 1.18 -14.35
N LEU A 353 7.99 2.49 -14.54
CA LEU A 353 7.71 3.17 -15.80
C LEU A 353 8.59 2.62 -16.95
N ALA A 354 9.87 2.34 -16.68
CA ALA A 354 10.78 1.74 -17.65
C ALA A 354 10.39 0.30 -18.06
N ALA A 355 9.68 -0.44 -17.19
CA ALA A 355 9.04 -1.70 -17.55
C ALA A 355 7.80 -1.51 -18.45
N GLY A 356 7.41 -0.26 -18.72
CA GLY A 356 6.29 0.11 -19.58
C GLY A 356 4.93 0.02 -18.92
N TRP A 357 4.87 -0.06 -17.58
CA TRP A 357 3.62 0.00 -16.82
C TRP A 357 3.27 1.46 -16.51
N LEU A 358 2.00 1.79 -16.60
CA LEU A 358 1.48 3.04 -16.08
C LEU A 358 1.43 2.97 -14.54
N ILE A 359 1.57 4.11 -13.89
CA ILE A 359 1.42 4.18 -12.44
C ILE A 359 0.33 5.19 -12.13
N ASP A 360 -0.67 4.76 -11.38
CA ASP A 360 -1.67 5.64 -10.81
C ASP A 360 -1.59 5.69 -9.28
N ASN A 361 -1.95 6.81 -8.70
CA ASN A 361 -2.01 7.00 -7.26
C ASN A 361 -3.45 7.13 -6.77
N GLN A 362 -3.78 6.35 -5.76
CA GLN A 362 -5.03 6.43 -5.03
C GLN A 362 -4.75 7.03 -3.64
N LEU A 363 -5.22 8.23 -3.40
CA LEU A 363 -5.08 8.91 -2.12
C LEU A 363 -6.21 8.49 -1.17
N VAL A 364 -5.86 7.99 0.00
CA VAL A 364 -6.80 7.90 1.12
C VAL A 364 -6.85 9.26 1.81
N TYR A 365 -7.95 9.99 1.65
CA TYR A 365 -8.07 11.36 2.08
C TYR A 365 -8.44 11.44 3.56
N ASN A 366 -7.43 11.40 4.41
CA ASN A 366 -7.58 11.53 5.85
C ASN A 366 -7.42 13.00 6.30
N VAL A 367 -7.76 13.27 7.55
CA VAL A 367 -7.73 14.63 8.13
C VAL A 367 -6.34 15.26 8.00
N ALA A 368 -5.28 14.52 8.32
CA ALA A 368 -3.92 15.04 8.27
C ALA A 368 -3.47 15.38 6.82
N ALA A 369 -3.85 14.54 5.83
CA ALA A 369 -3.56 14.77 4.43
C ALA A 369 -4.47 15.83 3.79
N SER A 370 -5.58 16.20 4.43
CA SER A 370 -6.55 17.16 3.89
C SER A 370 -6.20 18.63 4.15
N ARG A 371 -5.12 18.92 4.84
CA ARG A 371 -4.68 20.28 5.11
C ARG A 371 -4.33 21.03 3.83
N ARG A 372 -4.67 22.32 3.78
CA ARG A 372 -4.57 23.14 2.58
C ARG A 372 -3.20 23.08 1.93
N GLY A 373 -3.17 22.80 0.64
CA GLY A 373 -1.96 22.72 -0.19
C GLY A 373 -1.21 21.40 -0.09
N HIS A 374 -1.53 20.53 0.88
CA HIS A 374 -0.85 19.25 1.07
C HIS A 374 -1.09 18.29 -0.11
N THR A 375 -2.36 18.07 -0.48
CA THR A 375 -2.73 17.21 -1.61
C THR A 375 -2.22 17.78 -2.93
N THR A 376 -2.30 19.10 -3.11
CA THR A 376 -1.74 19.77 -4.30
C THR A 376 -0.24 19.52 -4.43
N ARG A 377 0.52 19.63 -3.32
CA ARG A 377 1.96 19.35 -3.33
C ARG A 377 2.25 17.89 -3.66
N LEU A 378 1.51 16.95 -3.06
CA LEU A 378 1.65 15.53 -3.38
C LEU A 378 1.44 15.27 -4.87
N ARG A 379 0.37 15.80 -5.46
CA ARG A 379 0.08 15.64 -6.89
C ARG A 379 1.17 16.25 -7.78
N GLN A 380 1.67 17.44 -7.45
CA GLN A 380 2.77 18.06 -8.18
C GLN A 380 4.01 17.17 -8.20
N VAL A 381 4.43 16.66 -7.04
CA VAL A 381 5.62 15.82 -6.92
C VAL A 381 5.44 14.49 -7.66
N LEU A 382 4.29 13.85 -7.52
CA LEU A 382 3.98 12.59 -8.20
C LEU A 382 3.89 12.76 -9.72
N ASN A 383 3.25 13.84 -10.20
CA ASN A 383 3.13 14.12 -11.64
C ASN A 383 4.51 14.38 -12.27
N GLN A 384 5.43 15.06 -11.56
CA GLN A 384 6.81 15.24 -12.03
C GLN A 384 7.55 13.92 -12.24
N LEU A 385 7.17 12.88 -11.51
CA LEU A 385 7.73 11.53 -11.66
C LEU A 385 6.96 10.65 -12.67
N GLY A 386 5.92 11.17 -13.31
CA GLY A 386 5.11 10.43 -14.28
C GLY A 386 3.99 9.57 -13.67
N VAL A 387 3.65 9.81 -12.40
CA VAL A 387 2.53 9.13 -11.72
C VAL A 387 1.24 9.91 -11.93
N VAL A 388 0.19 9.23 -12.37
CA VAL A 388 -1.15 9.81 -12.55
C VAL A 388 -1.90 9.81 -11.23
N CYS A 389 -2.36 10.97 -10.77
CA CYS A 389 -3.20 11.06 -9.58
C CYS A 389 -4.65 10.75 -9.97
N TYR A 390 -5.07 9.49 -9.75
CA TYR A 390 -6.29 8.93 -10.31
C TYR A 390 -7.50 9.10 -9.40
N TYR A 391 -7.41 8.71 -8.14
CA TYR A 391 -8.57 8.64 -7.26
C TYR A 391 -8.27 9.16 -5.85
N THR A 392 -9.28 9.78 -5.23
CA THR A 392 -9.24 10.21 -3.84
C THR A 392 -10.37 9.51 -3.08
N PHE A 393 -10.01 8.64 -2.14
CA PHE A 393 -10.97 8.00 -1.24
C PHE A 393 -11.26 8.91 -0.05
N SER A 394 -12.47 9.41 0.04
CA SER A 394 -13.00 10.02 1.25
C SER A 394 -13.78 8.99 2.07
N VAL A 395 -14.35 9.40 3.21
CA VAL A 395 -15.09 8.52 4.13
C VAL A 395 -16.01 7.55 3.41
N LYS A 396 -15.84 6.28 3.71
CA LYS A 396 -16.75 5.22 3.31
C LYS A 396 -17.45 4.61 4.51
N GLY A 397 -18.21 5.42 5.25
CA GLY A 397 -19.20 4.93 6.20
C GLY A 397 -18.72 4.05 7.37
N PHE A 398 -17.43 3.96 7.66
CA PHE A 398 -16.94 3.29 8.85
C PHE A 398 -17.04 4.22 10.05
N GLU A 399 -17.91 3.93 10.98
CA GLU A 399 -17.99 4.70 12.22
C GLU A 399 -16.65 4.73 12.96
N GLU A 400 -15.94 3.62 12.98
CA GLU A 400 -14.64 3.47 13.60
C GLU A 400 -13.52 4.28 12.94
N ASN A 401 -13.70 4.70 11.69
CA ASN A 401 -12.72 5.49 10.92
C ASN A 401 -13.16 6.94 10.67
N ASN A 402 -14.32 7.38 11.18
CA ASN A 402 -14.81 8.75 10.98
C ASN A 402 -13.84 9.83 11.47
N ALA A 403 -13.08 9.54 12.52
CA ALA A 403 -12.09 10.48 13.05
C ALA A 403 -10.82 10.58 12.16
N VAL A 404 -10.58 9.60 11.29
CA VAL A 404 -9.40 9.54 10.44
C VAL A 404 -9.70 10.08 9.05
N PHE A 405 -10.86 9.74 8.48
CA PHE A 405 -11.24 10.16 7.13
C PHE A 405 -11.80 11.57 7.07
N THR A 406 -11.52 12.24 5.97
CA THR A 406 -12.08 13.56 5.67
C THR A 406 -13.48 13.44 5.06
N PRO A 407 -14.45 14.29 5.45
CA PRO A 407 -15.77 14.33 4.83
C PRO A 407 -15.71 14.64 3.33
N ASN A 408 -16.70 14.15 2.57
CA ASN A 408 -16.82 14.39 1.14
C ASN A 408 -16.86 15.89 0.78
N SER A 409 -17.48 16.73 1.62
CA SER A 409 -17.50 18.18 1.45
C SER A 409 -16.10 18.79 1.38
N ARG A 410 -15.16 18.32 2.21
CA ARG A 410 -13.78 18.79 2.17
C ARG A 410 -13.07 18.35 0.89
N SER A 411 -13.36 17.15 0.39
CA SER A 411 -12.82 16.69 -0.90
C SER A 411 -13.28 17.57 -2.06
N VAL A 412 -14.55 17.98 -2.07
CA VAL A 412 -15.08 18.93 -3.06
C VAL A 412 -14.45 20.32 -2.94
N GLN A 413 -14.25 20.78 -1.71
CA GLN A 413 -13.57 22.05 -1.42
C GLN A 413 -12.13 22.03 -1.95
N GLU A 414 -11.37 20.98 -1.69
CA GLU A 414 -10.00 20.82 -2.18
C GLU A 414 -9.92 20.89 -3.72
N GLN A 415 -10.83 20.23 -4.42
CA GLN A 415 -10.89 20.27 -5.87
C GLN A 415 -11.15 21.69 -6.39
N ARG A 416 -11.94 22.49 -5.68
CA ARG A 416 -12.20 23.90 -6.04
C ARG A 416 -10.97 24.77 -5.76
N GLU A 417 -10.30 24.56 -4.66
CA GLU A 417 -9.06 25.25 -4.31
C GLU A 417 -7.98 25.01 -5.38
N GLU A 418 -7.74 23.76 -5.77
CA GLU A 418 -6.74 23.39 -6.77
C GLU A 418 -6.98 24.05 -8.13
N LYS A 419 -8.22 24.13 -8.57
CA LYS A 419 -8.57 24.77 -9.84
C LYS A 419 -8.27 26.27 -9.86
N ARG A 420 -8.15 26.90 -8.71
CA ARG A 420 -7.91 28.34 -8.56
C ARG A 420 -6.46 28.65 -8.22
N PHE A 421 -5.66 27.67 -7.81
CA PHE A 421 -4.25 27.88 -7.54
C PHE A 421 -3.51 28.38 -8.79
N GLY A 422 -2.82 29.52 -8.65
CA GLY A 422 -2.12 30.18 -9.74
C GLY A 422 -2.94 31.14 -10.61
N LYS A 423 -4.26 31.28 -10.36
CA LYS A 423 -5.13 32.22 -11.07
C LYS A 423 -5.69 33.34 -10.17
N LEU A 424 -5.32 33.36 -8.90
CA LEU A 424 -5.88 34.30 -7.95
C LEU A 424 -5.09 35.60 -7.88
N THR A 425 -5.81 36.72 -7.97
CA THR A 425 -5.28 38.03 -7.55
C THR A 425 -5.09 38.07 -6.04
N LYS A 426 -4.42 39.11 -5.52
CA LYS A 426 -4.28 39.31 -4.05
C LYS A 426 -5.66 39.46 -3.37
N GLU A 427 -6.60 40.08 -4.05
CA GLU A 427 -7.97 40.31 -3.59
C GLU A 427 -8.77 39.00 -3.56
N ASP A 428 -8.70 38.21 -4.62
CA ASP A 428 -9.32 36.88 -4.67
C ASP A 428 -8.76 35.92 -3.59
N ALA A 429 -7.47 36.00 -3.29
CA ALA A 429 -6.85 35.21 -2.22
C ALA A 429 -7.37 35.59 -0.83
N HIS A 430 -7.68 36.87 -0.61
CA HIS A 430 -8.30 37.34 0.63
C HIS A 430 -9.76 36.83 0.71
N ASN A 431 -10.54 37.03 -0.33
CA ASN A 431 -11.93 36.59 -0.39
C ASN A 431 -12.05 35.06 -0.27
N LEU A 432 -11.13 34.30 -0.87
CA LEU A 432 -11.07 32.85 -0.72
C LEU A 432 -10.76 32.43 0.72
N SER A 433 -9.86 33.14 1.40
CA SER A 433 -9.53 32.85 2.81
C SER A 433 -10.71 33.13 3.76
N VAL A 434 -11.56 34.09 3.42
CA VAL A 434 -12.79 34.40 4.17
C VAL A 434 -13.89 33.36 3.89
N LEU A 435 -14.00 32.89 2.63
CA LEU A 435 -14.99 31.87 2.24
C LEU A 435 -14.64 30.45 2.70
N LEU A 436 -13.37 30.19 2.97
CA LEU A 436 -12.86 28.87 3.33
C LEU A 436 -12.51 28.76 4.83
N GLY A 437 -12.73 29.83 5.58
CA GLY A 437 -12.71 30.12 7.00
C GLY A 437 -12.00 29.24 7.97
#